data_7281fab6048ee02c28c2784b5668d8dc
#
_entry.id   7281fab6048ee02c28c2784b5668d8dc
#
_cell.length_a   1.000
_cell.length_b   1.000
_cell.length_c   1.000
_cell.angle_alpha   90.00
_cell.angle_beta   90.00
_cell.angle_gamma   90.00
#
_symmetry.space_group_name_H-M   'P 1'
#
loop_
_entity.id
_entity.type
_entity.pdbx_description
1 polymer ?
#
loop_
_entity_poly.entity_id
_entity_poly.type
_entity_poly.pdbx_seq_one_letter_code
_entity_poly.pdbx_strand_id
1 'polypeptide(L)'
;ATDWSWGALIFDMDNDGNKDVFVANGIYKDLLDQDYVNFLANPSIISNMIQSEEEPVKKLIDMIPSEPLSNFAFKNFGSLKFDDVSKKFGLDNKTFSNGSAYGDFDNDGDLDLVVNNVNMISNIYENKSTNNWISFSFDSFSKNKFGVGNKVFIFTEKGLQFQELSPMRGFQSSVDYR
;
A
#
# COMPACT_ATOMS: atom_id res chain seq x y z
N ALA A 1 1.02 -3.93 15.18
CA ALA A 1 1.90 -2.95 14.55
C ALA A 1 2.45 -3.54 13.28
N THR A 2 2.54 -2.76 12.23
CA THR A 2 3.13 -3.13 10.94
C THR A 2 4.55 -2.60 10.89
N ASP A 3 5.43 -3.26 10.12
CA ASP A 3 6.83 -2.91 10.01
C ASP A 3 7.16 -2.44 8.59
N TRP A 4 8.00 -1.40 8.47
CA TRP A 4 8.33 -0.77 7.19
C TRP A 4 7.11 -0.44 6.34
N SER A 5 6.12 0.22 6.96
CA SER A 5 4.89 0.66 6.30
C SER A 5 5.12 1.92 5.50
N TRP A 6 4.85 1.87 4.19
CA TRP A 6 5.03 2.99 3.27
C TRP A 6 3.74 3.74 2.99
N GLY A 7 2.74 3.02 2.54
CA GLY A 7 1.49 3.61 2.10
C GLY A 7 0.29 2.94 2.73
N ALA A 8 -0.59 3.72 3.35
CA ALA A 8 -1.89 3.26 3.76
C ALA A 8 -2.93 3.77 2.76
N LEU A 9 -3.75 2.87 2.23
CA LEU A 9 -4.95 3.20 1.46
C LEU A 9 -6.17 3.02 2.36
N ILE A 10 -7.07 4.01 2.32
CA ILE A 10 -8.34 3.97 3.05
C ILE A 10 -9.45 4.03 2.02
N PHE A 11 -10.10 2.90 1.77
CA PHE A 11 -11.17 2.75 0.79
C PHE A 11 -12.12 1.63 1.21
N ASP A 12 -13.25 1.50 0.55
CA ASP A 12 -14.23 0.46 0.81
C ASP A 12 -13.84 -0.75 -0.07
N MET A 13 -13.18 -1.75 0.53
CA MET A 13 -12.65 -2.91 -0.21
C MET A 13 -13.73 -3.91 -0.64
N ASP A 14 -14.86 -3.96 0.05
CA ASP A 14 -15.90 -4.95 -0.24
C ASP A 14 -17.29 -4.34 -0.49
N ASN A 15 -17.35 -3.02 -0.75
CA ASN A 15 -18.56 -2.30 -1.06
C ASN A 15 -19.66 -2.43 0.05
N ASP A 16 -19.23 -2.51 1.33
CA ASP A 16 -20.18 -2.58 2.45
C ASP A 16 -20.58 -1.21 3.01
N GLY A 17 -19.92 -0.14 2.55
CA GLY A 17 -20.13 1.25 2.92
C GLY A 17 -19.20 1.74 4.03
N ASN A 18 -18.38 0.89 4.62
CA ASN A 18 -17.37 1.27 5.59
C ASN A 18 -16.01 1.42 4.92
N LYS A 19 -15.16 2.32 5.43
CA LYS A 19 -13.80 2.46 4.93
C LYS A 19 -12.88 1.48 5.64
N ASP A 20 -12.21 0.67 4.85
CA ASP A 20 -11.19 -0.29 5.25
C ASP A 20 -9.79 0.30 5.13
N VAL A 21 -8.78 -0.44 5.58
CA VAL A 21 -7.38 0.00 5.53
C VAL A 21 -6.54 -1.09 4.89
N PHE A 22 -5.80 -0.74 3.84
CA PHE A 22 -4.72 -1.57 3.30
C PHE A 22 -3.38 -0.88 3.57
N VAL A 23 -2.36 -1.66 3.98
CA VAL A 23 -1.02 -1.15 4.29
C VAL A 23 0.02 -1.94 3.51
N ALA A 24 0.75 -1.26 2.64
CA ALA A 24 1.89 -1.82 1.93
C ALA A 24 3.13 -1.80 2.83
N ASN A 25 3.78 -2.94 2.99
CA ASN A 25 4.97 -3.11 3.83
C ASN A 25 6.14 -3.66 3.05
N GLY A 26 7.33 -3.26 3.46
CA GLY A 26 8.57 -3.86 3.00
C GLY A 26 9.70 -2.87 2.78
N ILE A 27 10.91 -3.34 2.94
CA ILE A 27 12.12 -2.65 2.55
C ILE A 27 13.08 -3.66 1.94
N TYR A 28 13.59 -3.35 0.75
CA TYR A 28 14.47 -4.29 0.05
C TYR A 28 15.82 -4.47 0.76
N LYS A 29 16.37 -3.41 1.33
CA LYS A 29 17.63 -3.42 2.10
C LYS A 29 17.42 -2.62 3.40
N ASP A 30 17.43 -3.31 4.54
CA ASP A 30 17.25 -2.70 5.85
C ASP A 30 18.55 -2.13 6.41
N LEU A 31 18.82 -0.87 6.10
CA LEU A 31 19.99 -0.14 6.61
C LEU A 31 19.89 0.20 8.11
N LEU A 32 18.73 0.03 8.73
CA LEU A 32 18.50 0.32 10.14
C LEU A 32 18.53 -0.95 11.01
N ASP A 33 18.75 -2.10 10.39
CA ASP A 33 18.97 -3.35 11.12
C ASP A 33 20.08 -3.18 12.17
N GLN A 34 19.77 -3.50 13.42
CA GLN A 34 20.66 -3.22 14.53
C GLN A 34 21.96 -4.04 14.47
N ASP A 35 21.87 -5.27 13.99
CA ASP A 35 23.06 -6.13 13.88
C ASP A 35 23.97 -5.64 12.76
N TYR A 36 23.39 -5.21 11.64
CA TYR A 36 24.13 -4.60 10.54
C TYR A 36 24.78 -3.27 10.95
N VAL A 37 24.08 -2.41 11.67
CA VAL A 37 24.61 -1.15 12.20
C VAL A 37 25.77 -1.41 13.17
N ASN A 38 25.63 -2.38 14.09
CA ASN A 38 26.67 -2.76 15.03
C ASN A 38 27.91 -3.34 14.30
N PHE A 39 27.71 -4.13 13.25
CA PHE A 39 28.78 -4.64 12.38
C PHE A 39 29.54 -3.48 11.73
N LEU A 40 28.86 -2.50 11.14
CA LEU A 40 29.48 -1.32 10.52
C LEU A 40 30.22 -0.44 11.54
N ALA A 41 29.77 -0.41 12.79
CA ALA A 41 30.39 0.37 13.86
C ALA A 41 31.72 -0.21 14.34
N ASN A 42 32.14 -1.38 13.85
CA ASN A 42 33.40 -2.01 14.26
C ASN A 42 34.53 -1.70 13.24
N PRO A 43 35.47 -0.76 13.56
CA PRO A 43 36.48 -0.31 12.63
C PRO A 43 37.47 -1.43 12.21
N SER A 44 37.75 -2.40 13.11
CA SER A 44 38.65 -3.49 12.83
C SER A 44 38.09 -4.47 11.79
N ILE A 45 36.77 -4.74 11.88
CA ILE A 45 36.10 -5.61 10.92
C ILE A 45 36.09 -4.95 9.54
N ILE A 46 35.70 -3.67 9.49
CA ILE A 46 35.60 -2.91 8.25
C ILE A 46 36.96 -2.75 7.56
N SER A 47 38.03 -2.41 8.33
CA SER A 47 39.38 -2.27 7.74
C SER A 47 39.92 -3.61 7.20
N ASN A 48 39.69 -4.72 7.89
CA ASN A 48 40.07 -6.04 7.40
C ASN A 48 39.32 -6.39 6.11
N MET A 49 38.01 -6.12 6.06
CA MET A 49 37.19 -6.36 4.88
C MET A 49 37.70 -5.56 3.67
N ILE A 50 37.96 -4.26 3.85
CA ILE A 50 38.46 -3.39 2.78
C ILE A 50 39.83 -3.89 2.24
N GLN A 51 40.67 -4.48 3.10
CA GLN A 51 42.00 -5.00 2.68
C GLN A 51 41.94 -6.38 2.05
N SER A 52 40.96 -7.22 2.40
CA SER A 52 40.91 -8.63 2.00
C SER A 52 39.98 -8.93 0.84
N GLU A 53 39.08 -8.02 0.49
CA GLU A 53 38.09 -8.24 -0.55
C GLU A 53 38.38 -7.42 -1.82
N GLU A 54 38.15 -8.02 -2.99
CA GLU A 54 38.28 -7.31 -4.28
C GLU A 54 37.22 -6.23 -4.48
N GLU A 55 35.98 -6.49 -4.00
CA GLU A 55 34.83 -5.56 -4.10
C GLU A 55 34.19 -5.30 -2.72
N PRO A 56 34.91 -4.63 -1.78
CA PRO A 56 34.45 -4.49 -0.39
C PRO A 56 33.11 -3.76 -0.25
N VAL A 57 32.86 -2.73 -1.08
CA VAL A 57 31.61 -1.99 -1.05
C VAL A 57 30.43 -2.85 -1.47
N LYS A 58 30.60 -3.66 -2.52
CA LYS A 58 29.56 -4.58 -2.98
C LYS A 58 29.23 -5.61 -1.90
N LYS A 59 30.26 -6.18 -1.26
CA LYS A 59 30.07 -7.13 -0.18
C LYS A 59 29.32 -6.51 1.01
N LEU A 60 29.62 -5.27 1.39
CA LEU A 60 28.89 -4.55 2.43
C LEU A 60 27.42 -4.37 2.05
N ILE A 61 27.13 -4.03 0.79
CA ILE A 61 25.73 -3.90 0.29
C ILE A 61 25.02 -5.26 0.31
N ASP A 62 25.71 -6.34 -0.08
CA ASP A 62 25.12 -7.68 -0.10
C ASP A 62 24.79 -8.20 1.30
N MET A 63 25.54 -7.77 2.32
CA MET A 63 25.31 -8.12 3.73
C MET A 63 24.15 -7.38 4.37
N ILE A 64 23.61 -6.32 3.75
CA ILE A 64 22.42 -5.63 4.30
C ILE A 64 21.23 -6.60 4.32
N PRO A 65 20.56 -6.78 5.48
CA PRO A 65 19.40 -7.66 5.56
C PRO A 65 18.32 -7.33 4.54
N SER A 66 17.72 -8.36 3.98
CA SER A 66 16.72 -8.25 2.92
C SER A 66 15.65 -9.33 3.13
N GLU A 67 14.64 -9.02 3.92
CA GLU A 67 13.54 -9.94 4.22
C GLU A 67 12.21 -9.37 3.72
N PRO A 68 11.47 -10.09 2.86
CA PRO A 68 10.16 -9.65 2.40
C PRO A 68 9.13 -9.73 3.53
N LEU A 69 8.28 -8.71 3.65
CA LEU A 69 7.24 -8.59 4.66
C LEU A 69 5.84 -8.76 4.06
N SER A 70 4.89 -9.21 4.88
CA SER A 70 3.50 -9.28 4.49
C SER A 70 2.87 -7.89 4.50
N ASN A 71 1.99 -7.64 3.51
CA ASN A 71 1.07 -6.51 3.55
C ASN A 71 -0.05 -6.78 4.55
N PHE A 72 -0.76 -5.73 4.96
CA PHE A 72 -1.90 -5.86 5.86
C PHE A 72 -3.16 -5.24 5.28
N ALA A 73 -4.26 -5.94 5.48
CA ALA A 73 -5.60 -5.46 5.17
C ALA A 73 -6.49 -5.58 6.41
N PHE A 74 -7.08 -4.46 6.81
CA PHE A 74 -7.96 -4.40 7.98
C PHE A 74 -9.37 -4.02 7.53
N LYS A 75 -10.32 -4.94 7.68
CA LYS A 75 -11.72 -4.68 7.41
C LYS A 75 -12.39 -3.97 8.59
N ASN A 76 -13.15 -2.94 8.27
CA ASN A 76 -13.97 -2.18 9.23
C ASN A 76 -15.38 -2.79 9.33
N PHE A 77 -15.71 -3.33 10.48
CA PHE A 77 -17.04 -3.87 10.79
C PHE A 77 -18.02 -2.83 11.35
N GLY A 78 -17.72 -1.57 11.18
CA GLY A 78 -18.48 -0.46 11.76
C GLY A 78 -18.01 -0.12 13.18
N SER A 79 -18.43 1.06 13.67
CA SER A 79 -18.04 1.57 15.00
C SER A 79 -16.53 1.56 15.27
N LEU A 80 -15.71 1.74 14.24
CA LEU A 80 -14.23 1.71 14.28
C LEU A 80 -13.64 0.38 14.82
N LYS A 81 -14.35 -0.72 14.57
CA LYS A 81 -13.83 -2.06 14.87
C LYS A 81 -13.21 -2.65 13.62
N PHE A 82 -11.92 -2.90 13.68
CA PHE A 82 -11.13 -3.45 12.58
C PHE A 82 -10.62 -4.84 12.93
N ASP A 83 -10.73 -5.77 11.97
CA ASP A 83 -10.11 -7.08 12.03
C ASP A 83 -9.11 -7.25 10.88
N ASP A 84 -8.02 -7.95 11.14
CA ASP A 84 -7.05 -8.33 10.12
C ASP A 84 -7.65 -9.40 9.20
N VAL A 85 -7.84 -9.04 7.95
CA VAL A 85 -8.36 -9.92 6.90
C VAL A 85 -7.32 -10.24 5.82
N SER A 86 -6.07 -9.86 6.01
CA SER A 86 -4.99 -9.98 5.04
C SER A 86 -4.91 -11.37 4.44
N LYS A 87 -4.84 -12.38 5.28
CA LYS A 87 -4.79 -13.79 4.86
C LYS A 87 -6.09 -14.25 4.19
N LYS A 88 -7.23 -13.81 4.72
CA LYS A 88 -8.55 -14.20 4.18
C LYS A 88 -8.75 -13.68 2.76
N PHE A 89 -8.24 -12.49 2.46
CA PHE A 89 -8.36 -11.83 1.17
C PHE A 89 -7.16 -12.13 0.23
N GLY A 90 -6.18 -12.94 0.70
CA GLY A 90 -5.01 -13.27 -0.11
C GLY A 90 -4.03 -12.10 -0.31
N LEU A 91 -4.04 -11.13 0.60
CA LEU A 91 -3.23 -9.92 0.56
C LEU A 91 -1.96 -10.00 1.44
N ASP A 92 -1.70 -11.16 2.05
CA ASP A 92 -0.60 -11.39 2.98
C ASP A 92 0.69 -11.90 2.32
N ASN A 93 0.82 -11.77 1.00
CA ASN A 93 2.04 -12.16 0.28
C ASN A 93 3.24 -11.39 0.82
N LYS A 94 4.33 -12.12 1.06
CA LYS A 94 5.59 -11.52 1.48
C LYS A 94 6.31 -10.88 0.30
N THR A 95 6.44 -9.57 0.33
CA THR A 95 7.01 -8.76 -0.74
C THR A 95 7.78 -7.56 -0.17
N PHE A 96 8.48 -6.84 -1.03
CA PHE A 96 9.06 -5.54 -0.71
C PHE A 96 8.15 -4.44 -1.25
N SER A 97 6.92 -4.38 -0.72
CA SER A 97 5.90 -3.45 -1.20
C SER A 97 6.16 -2.03 -0.73
N ASN A 98 6.02 -1.05 -1.63
CA ASN A 98 6.19 0.35 -1.30
C ASN A 98 5.05 1.24 -1.78
N GLY A 99 4.61 1.12 -3.02
CA GLY A 99 3.49 1.88 -3.58
C GLY A 99 2.28 1.01 -3.80
N SER A 100 1.09 1.57 -3.62
CA SER A 100 -0.15 0.88 -3.92
C SER A 100 -1.22 1.87 -4.40
N ALA A 101 -2.13 1.38 -5.24
CA ALA A 101 -3.25 2.15 -5.74
C ALA A 101 -4.45 1.21 -5.94
N TYR A 102 -5.65 1.77 -5.85
CA TYR A 102 -6.87 1.04 -6.18
C TYR A 102 -7.59 1.70 -7.35
N GLY A 103 -8.41 0.93 -8.04
CA GLY A 103 -9.26 1.37 -9.14
C GLY A 103 -10.10 0.20 -9.63
N ASP A 104 -11.18 0.51 -10.33
CA ASP A 104 -12.04 -0.46 -10.98
C ASP A 104 -11.46 -0.74 -12.38
N PHE A 105 -10.63 -1.80 -12.52
CA PHE A 105 -9.86 -2.05 -13.73
C PHE A 105 -10.61 -2.86 -14.78
N ASP A 106 -11.61 -3.63 -14.39
CA ASP A 106 -12.45 -4.42 -15.29
C ASP A 106 -13.86 -3.86 -15.49
N ASN A 107 -14.17 -2.74 -14.82
CA ASN A 107 -15.44 -2.00 -14.86
C ASN A 107 -16.64 -2.82 -14.33
N ASP A 108 -16.43 -3.62 -13.32
CA ASP A 108 -17.48 -4.37 -12.64
C ASP A 108 -18.02 -3.65 -11.38
N GLY A 109 -17.36 -2.53 -10.98
CA GLY A 109 -17.80 -1.59 -9.95
C GLY A 109 -17.28 -1.89 -8.57
N ASP A 110 -16.43 -2.88 -8.41
CA ASP A 110 -15.63 -3.03 -7.20
C ASP A 110 -14.20 -2.48 -7.41
N LEU A 111 -13.47 -2.28 -6.34
CA LEU A 111 -12.16 -1.65 -6.40
C LEU A 111 -11.06 -2.70 -6.30
N ASP A 112 -10.35 -2.88 -7.41
CA ASP A 112 -9.15 -3.70 -7.49
C ASP A 112 -7.95 -3.01 -6.85
N LEU A 113 -6.91 -3.78 -6.54
CA LEU A 113 -5.71 -3.28 -5.90
C LEU A 113 -4.46 -3.62 -6.71
N VAL A 114 -3.62 -2.62 -6.96
CA VAL A 114 -2.27 -2.80 -7.50
C VAL A 114 -1.24 -2.47 -6.42
N VAL A 115 -0.25 -3.34 -6.27
CA VAL A 115 0.85 -3.17 -5.32
C VAL A 115 2.17 -3.26 -6.06
N ASN A 116 2.97 -2.20 -5.98
CA ASN A 116 4.31 -2.17 -6.54
C ASN A 116 5.33 -2.72 -5.54
N ASN A 117 6.23 -3.57 -6.03
CA ASN A 117 7.24 -4.23 -5.24
C ASN A 117 8.65 -3.87 -5.73
N VAL A 118 9.57 -3.60 -4.82
CA VAL A 118 10.98 -3.34 -5.16
C VAL A 118 11.65 -4.65 -5.53
N ASN A 119 12.27 -4.70 -6.70
CA ASN A 119 12.98 -5.87 -7.26
C ASN A 119 12.14 -7.17 -7.31
N MET A 120 10.82 -7.06 -7.30
CA MET A 120 9.87 -8.17 -7.46
C MET A 120 8.76 -7.75 -8.44
N ILE A 121 8.04 -8.72 -8.97
CA ILE A 121 6.88 -8.46 -9.83
C ILE A 121 5.80 -7.77 -9.02
N SER A 122 5.19 -6.74 -9.60
CA SER A 122 4.02 -6.06 -9.00
C SER A 122 2.84 -7.02 -8.89
N ASN A 123 2.05 -6.88 -7.83
CA ASN A 123 0.84 -7.66 -7.65
C ASN A 123 -0.37 -6.86 -8.15
N ILE A 124 -1.26 -7.54 -8.84
CA ILE A 124 -2.60 -7.04 -9.19
C ILE A 124 -3.58 -8.00 -8.55
N TYR A 125 -4.47 -7.47 -7.75
CA TYR A 125 -5.52 -8.21 -7.05
C TYR A 125 -6.86 -7.79 -7.62
N GLU A 126 -7.51 -8.71 -8.32
CA GLU A 126 -8.89 -8.58 -8.77
C GLU A 126 -9.82 -8.75 -7.57
N ASN A 127 -10.67 -7.78 -7.31
CA ASN A 127 -11.73 -7.85 -6.34
C ASN A 127 -12.88 -8.72 -6.89
N LYS A 128 -13.72 -9.25 -6.04
CA LYS A 128 -14.87 -10.08 -6.43
C LYS A 128 -16.07 -9.80 -5.51
N SER A 129 -16.22 -8.55 -5.11
CA SER A 129 -17.37 -8.12 -4.32
C SER A 129 -18.63 -8.21 -5.17
N THR A 130 -19.72 -8.66 -4.57
CA THR A 130 -21.04 -8.71 -5.21
C THR A 130 -22.01 -7.69 -4.62
N ASN A 131 -21.52 -6.80 -3.77
CA ASN A 131 -22.33 -5.75 -3.17
C ASN A 131 -22.65 -4.64 -4.16
N ASN A 132 -23.71 -3.89 -3.91
CA ASN A 132 -24.12 -2.80 -4.78
C ASN A 132 -23.13 -1.63 -4.68
N TRP A 133 -22.93 -0.96 -5.80
CA TRP A 133 -22.03 0.17 -5.92
C TRP A 133 -22.64 1.32 -6.70
N ILE A 134 -22.05 2.49 -6.60
CA ILE A 134 -22.36 3.66 -7.41
C ILE A 134 -21.07 4.43 -7.70
N SER A 135 -20.88 4.82 -8.95
CA SER A 135 -19.74 5.61 -9.39
C SER A 135 -20.18 6.99 -9.83
N PHE A 136 -19.35 8.00 -9.58
CA PHE A 136 -19.57 9.38 -9.99
C PHE A 136 -18.38 9.86 -10.79
N SER A 137 -18.60 10.35 -12.00
CA SER A 137 -17.61 11.08 -12.75
C SER A 137 -18.01 12.56 -12.84
N PHE A 138 -17.02 13.43 -12.73
CA PHE A 138 -17.24 14.87 -12.80
C PHE A 138 -16.70 15.42 -14.11
N ASP A 139 -17.51 16.22 -14.79
CA ASP A 139 -17.08 16.99 -15.95
C ASP A 139 -17.33 18.48 -15.70
N SER A 140 -16.37 19.31 -16.01
CA SER A 140 -16.43 20.75 -15.77
C SER A 140 -15.82 21.53 -16.92
N PHE A 141 -16.45 22.65 -17.26
CA PHE A 141 -15.93 23.62 -18.22
C PHE A 141 -14.77 24.47 -17.64
N SER A 142 -14.48 24.35 -16.34
CA SER A 142 -13.39 25.05 -15.65
C SER A 142 -12.02 24.41 -15.94
N LYS A 143 -10.94 25.03 -15.42
CA LYS A 143 -9.58 24.46 -15.47
C LYS A 143 -9.47 23.15 -14.69
N ASN A 144 -10.35 22.92 -13.72
CA ASN A 144 -10.45 21.66 -12.95
C ASN A 144 -11.44 20.70 -13.64
N LYS A 145 -11.01 20.15 -14.77
CA LYS A 145 -11.87 19.30 -15.62
C LYS A 145 -12.41 18.06 -14.92
N PHE A 146 -11.59 17.46 -14.07
CA PHE A 146 -11.93 16.22 -13.38
C PHE A 146 -12.68 16.44 -12.04
N GLY A 147 -12.88 17.69 -11.65
CA GLY A 147 -13.60 17.99 -10.41
C GLY A 147 -12.86 17.61 -9.14
N VAL A 148 -11.51 17.61 -9.14
CA VAL A 148 -10.71 17.34 -7.95
C VAL A 148 -11.14 18.26 -6.80
N GLY A 149 -11.37 17.70 -5.61
CA GLY A 149 -11.87 18.39 -4.43
C GLY A 149 -13.39 18.43 -4.32
N ASN A 150 -14.15 17.89 -5.30
CA ASN A 150 -15.59 17.71 -5.14
C ASN A 150 -15.89 16.69 -4.06
N LYS A 151 -17.00 16.94 -3.35
CA LYS A 151 -17.46 16.12 -2.23
C LYS A 151 -18.83 15.53 -2.56
N VAL A 152 -18.97 14.23 -2.39
CA VAL A 152 -20.21 13.49 -2.57
C VAL A 152 -20.70 13.02 -1.21
N PHE A 153 -21.98 13.25 -0.93
CA PHE A 153 -22.67 12.80 0.26
C PHE A 153 -23.84 11.91 -0.18
N ILE A 154 -23.83 10.66 0.25
CA ILE A 154 -24.89 9.69 -0.07
C ILE A 154 -25.63 9.36 1.21
N PHE A 155 -26.92 9.63 1.22
CA PHE A 155 -27.80 9.32 2.36
C PHE A 155 -28.51 8.00 2.08
N THR A 156 -28.26 7.01 2.92
CA THR A 156 -28.87 5.68 2.84
C THR A 156 -29.59 5.34 4.15
N GLU A 157 -30.38 4.28 4.14
CA GLU A 157 -30.99 3.76 5.37
C GLU A 157 -29.96 3.33 6.42
N LYS A 158 -28.75 2.96 6.00
CA LYS A 158 -27.63 2.58 6.87
C LYS A 158 -26.85 3.78 7.42
N GLY A 159 -27.09 4.99 6.90
CA GLY A 159 -26.42 6.21 7.33
C GLY A 159 -25.86 7.04 6.18
N LEU A 160 -25.00 8.00 6.55
CA LEU A 160 -24.32 8.88 5.63
C LEU A 160 -23.00 8.28 5.17
N GLN A 161 -22.84 8.16 3.85
CA GLN A 161 -21.55 7.90 3.22
C GLN A 161 -20.97 9.18 2.65
N PHE A 162 -19.66 9.35 2.76
CA PHE A 162 -18.94 10.53 2.29
C PHE A 162 -17.72 10.15 1.50
N GLN A 163 -17.54 10.80 0.35
CA GLN A 163 -16.33 10.67 -0.46
C GLN A 163 -15.92 12.04 -0.99
N GLU A 164 -14.62 12.32 -0.95
CA GLU A 164 -13.99 13.46 -1.61
C GLU A 164 -13.12 12.96 -2.76
N LEU A 165 -13.28 13.55 -3.94
CA LEU A 165 -12.44 13.24 -5.08
C LEU A 165 -11.05 13.84 -4.89
N SER A 166 -10.14 13.01 -4.40
CA SER A 166 -8.72 13.31 -4.25
C SER A 166 -7.91 12.17 -4.85
N PRO A 167 -7.23 12.37 -5.99
CA PRO A 167 -6.48 11.30 -6.63
C PRO A 167 -5.20 10.93 -5.88
N MET A 168 -4.67 11.82 -5.03
CA MET A 168 -3.47 11.53 -4.25
C MET A 168 -3.83 10.65 -3.05
N ARG A 169 -3.43 9.38 -3.13
CA ARG A 169 -3.66 8.36 -2.10
C ARG A 169 -2.43 7.48 -1.95
N GLY A 170 -2.10 7.13 -0.71
CA GLY A 170 -0.94 6.32 -0.40
C GLY A 170 0.40 7.04 -0.56
N PHE A 171 1.49 6.28 -0.46
CA PHE A 171 2.85 6.81 -0.60
C PHE A 171 3.25 6.86 -2.07
N GLN A 172 3.57 8.06 -2.58
CA GLN A 172 3.98 8.31 -3.97
C GLN A 172 3.04 7.66 -5.01
N SER A 173 1.76 7.63 -4.69
CA SER A 173 0.72 6.92 -5.46
C SER A 173 -0.46 7.82 -5.76
N SER A 174 -1.22 7.46 -6.76
CA SER A 174 -2.48 8.11 -7.12
C SER A 174 -3.50 7.08 -7.56
N VAL A 175 -4.76 7.43 -7.44
CA VAL A 175 -5.90 6.60 -7.84
C VAL A 175 -6.67 7.27 -8.97
N ASP A 176 -7.63 6.56 -9.57
CA ASP A 176 -8.50 7.07 -10.63
C ASP A 176 -9.35 8.28 -10.16
N TYR A 177 -9.90 9.01 -11.13
CA TYR A 177 -10.77 10.17 -10.92
C TYR A 177 -12.26 9.79 -10.79
N ARG A 178 -12.57 8.53 -10.58
CA ARG A 178 -13.93 8.02 -10.38
C ARG A 178 -14.19 7.60 -8.96
#